data_9f8e1197edea23865138ae5ec378093c
#
_entry.id   9f8e1197edea23865138ae5ec378093c
#
_cell.length_a   1.000
_cell.length_b   1.000
_cell.length_c   1.000
_cell.angle_alpha   90.00
_cell.angle_beta   90.00
_cell.angle_gamma   90.00
#
_symmetry.space_group_name_H-M   'P 1'
#
loop_
_entity.id
_entity.type
_entity.pdbx_description
1 polymer ?
#
loop_
_entity_poly.entity_id
_entity_poly.type
_entity_poly.pdbx_seq_one_letter_code
_entity_poly.pdbx_strand_id
1 'polypeptide(L)'
;MSPLEVTVLDDATAQELSERLADVFRTAAVGDVLTEDVFLDGHPPFWRFQLQGRGAFGAWLGGYSPAGAETTVARTIPTVTGFVTEFIGRHEQDGEELTDRKILLCEVRGARIANLTVYCSGDWTAELRARHAREARILRP
;
A
#
# COMPACT_ATOMS: atom_id res chain seq x y z
N MET A 1 21.35 0.75 11.78
CA MET A 1 20.01 1.30 11.47
C MET A 1 19.77 2.52 12.36
N SER A 2 19.58 3.67 11.77
CA SER A 2 19.28 4.88 12.54
C SER A 2 17.88 4.77 13.16
N PRO A 3 17.70 5.17 14.42
CA PRO A 3 16.36 5.21 15.00
C PRO A 3 15.48 6.18 14.22
N LEU A 4 14.20 5.84 14.11
CA LEU A 4 13.22 6.74 13.53
C LEU A 4 13.03 7.94 14.45
N GLU A 5 13.09 9.13 13.89
CA GLU A 5 12.76 10.33 14.62
C GLU A 5 11.25 10.44 14.80
N VAL A 6 10.81 10.95 15.95
CA VAL A 6 9.42 11.30 16.15
C VAL A 6 9.11 12.48 15.24
N THR A 7 8.33 12.24 14.21
CA THR A 7 7.90 13.27 13.26
C THR A 7 6.38 13.27 13.21
N VAL A 8 5.76 14.22 13.90
CA VAL A 8 4.31 14.38 13.83
C VAL A 8 3.99 15.18 12.57
N LEU A 9 3.37 14.53 11.59
CA LEU A 9 2.91 15.17 10.37
C LEU A 9 1.57 15.84 10.60
N ASP A 10 1.32 16.98 9.92
CA ASP A 10 -0.02 17.50 9.84
C ASP A 10 -0.85 16.68 8.84
N ASP A 11 -2.18 16.86 8.88
CA ASP A 11 -3.10 16.12 8.00
C ASP A 11 -2.76 16.32 6.52
N ALA A 12 -2.47 17.56 6.12
CA ALA A 12 -2.19 17.89 4.72
C ALA A 12 -0.94 17.15 4.21
N THR A 13 0.13 17.11 5.00
CA THR A 13 1.37 16.42 4.65
C THR A 13 1.15 14.90 4.60
N ALA A 14 0.43 14.34 5.55
CA ALA A 14 0.09 12.92 5.56
C ALA A 14 -0.75 12.54 4.33
N GLN A 15 -1.75 13.35 3.95
CA GLN A 15 -2.55 13.14 2.75
C GLN A 15 -1.69 13.21 1.49
N GLU A 16 -0.80 14.18 1.38
CA GLU A 16 0.10 14.32 0.24
C GLU A 16 1.01 13.09 0.09
N LEU A 17 1.66 12.66 1.17
CA LEU A 17 2.52 11.48 1.14
C LEU A 17 1.73 10.21 0.81
N SER A 18 0.52 10.08 1.32
CA SER A 18 -0.37 8.96 1.02
C SER A 18 -0.73 8.92 -0.46
N GLU A 19 -1.08 10.06 -1.07
CA GLU A 19 -1.38 10.15 -2.50
C GLU A 19 -0.14 9.85 -3.35
N ARG A 20 1.02 10.34 -2.96
CA ARG A 20 2.28 10.02 -3.67
C ARG A 20 2.63 8.54 -3.57
N LEU A 21 2.37 7.91 -2.42
CA LEU A 21 2.53 6.47 -2.27
C LEU A 21 1.52 5.71 -3.15
N ALA A 22 0.27 6.16 -3.21
CA ALA A 22 -0.73 5.58 -4.10
C ALA A 22 -0.29 5.65 -5.57
N ASP A 23 0.39 6.74 -5.98
CA ASP A 23 0.92 6.87 -7.33
C ASP A 23 1.99 5.80 -7.66
N VAL A 24 2.77 5.38 -6.67
CA VAL A 24 3.73 4.27 -6.84
C VAL A 24 2.99 2.99 -7.27
N PHE A 25 1.86 2.70 -6.65
CA PHE A 25 1.04 1.55 -7.03
C PHE A 25 0.32 1.76 -8.37
N ARG A 26 -0.15 2.98 -8.64
CA ARG A 26 -0.85 3.31 -9.89
C ARG A 26 0.05 3.18 -11.11
N THR A 27 1.32 3.52 -10.98
CA THR A 27 2.27 3.56 -12.10
C THR A 27 3.24 2.38 -12.11
N ALA A 28 3.30 1.59 -11.05
CA ALA A 28 4.33 0.58 -10.80
C ALA A 28 5.76 1.16 -10.87
N ALA A 29 5.91 2.46 -10.56
CA ALA A 29 7.18 3.16 -10.54
C ALA A 29 7.44 3.74 -9.15
N VAL A 30 8.61 3.44 -8.59
CA VAL A 30 8.90 3.75 -7.18
C VAL A 30 9.01 5.25 -6.90
N GLY A 31 9.61 6.03 -7.79
CA GLY A 31 9.77 7.46 -7.56
C GLY A 31 10.66 7.79 -6.35
N ASP A 32 10.53 9.01 -5.84
CA ASP A 32 11.36 9.53 -4.74
C ASP A 32 10.60 9.69 -3.41
N VAL A 33 9.36 9.23 -3.32
CA VAL A 33 8.58 9.26 -2.07
C VAL A 33 9.13 8.29 -1.03
N LEU A 34 9.85 7.25 -1.48
CA LEU A 34 10.50 6.27 -0.62
C LEU A 34 11.99 6.61 -0.44
N THR A 35 12.56 6.30 0.73
CA THR A 35 14.01 6.39 0.92
C THR A 35 14.71 5.32 0.08
N GLU A 36 15.99 5.51 -0.22
CA GLU A 36 16.78 4.53 -0.97
C GLU A 36 16.83 3.16 -0.27
N ASP A 37 16.87 3.17 1.05
CA ASP A 37 16.94 1.99 1.91
C ASP A 37 15.58 1.55 2.44
N VAL A 38 14.49 1.96 1.83
CA VAL A 38 13.13 1.65 2.28
C VAL A 38 12.97 0.17 2.65
N PHE A 39 12.31 -0.08 3.77
CA PHE A 39 12.01 -1.42 4.25
C PHE A 39 10.52 -1.70 4.14
N LEU A 40 10.17 -2.84 3.55
CA LEU A 40 8.80 -3.32 3.44
C LEU A 40 8.63 -4.61 4.22
N ASP A 41 7.63 -4.63 5.10
CA ASP A 41 7.16 -5.85 5.78
C ASP A 41 5.74 -6.13 5.26
N GLY A 42 5.61 -7.09 4.36
CA GLY A 42 4.37 -7.40 3.66
C GLY A 42 3.63 -8.59 4.27
N HIS A 43 2.33 -8.42 4.49
CA HIS A 43 1.45 -9.43 5.05
C HIS A 43 0.24 -9.66 4.15
N PRO A 44 0.39 -10.40 3.03
CA PRO A 44 -0.77 -10.93 2.32
C PRO A 44 -1.40 -12.05 3.15
N PRO A 45 -2.60 -12.55 2.78
CA PRO A 45 -3.20 -13.66 3.51
C PRO A 45 -2.28 -14.86 3.60
N PHE A 46 -2.08 -15.38 4.82
CA PHE A 46 -1.34 -16.61 5.12
C PHE A 46 0.15 -16.59 4.75
N TRP A 47 0.73 -15.39 4.52
CA TRP A 47 2.13 -15.25 4.15
C TRP A 47 2.75 -14.00 4.73
N ARG A 48 4.07 -13.95 4.79
CA ARG A 48 4.84 -12.77 5.14
C ARG A 48 6.08 -12.70 4.29
N PHE A 49 6.38 -11.52 3.75
CA PHE A 49 7.62 -11.31 3.01
C PHE A 49 8.20 -9.94 3.36
N GLN A 50 9.51 -9.80 3.14
CA GLN A 50 10.21 -8.56 3.43
C GLN A 50 11.09 -8.16 2.25
N LEU A 51 11.18 -6.87 2.01
CA LEU A 51 12.01 -6.27 0.97
C LEU A 51 12.83 -5.12 1.56
N GLN A 52 14.05 -4.95 1.07
CA GLN A 52 14.92 -3.86 1.45
C GLN A 52 15.39 -3.15 0.20
N GLY A 53 15.19 -1.82 0.16
CA GLY A 53 15.66 -0.94 -0.90
C GLY A 53 14.66 -0.71 -2.02
N ARG A 54 14.81 0.44 -2.70
CA ARG A 54 13.96 0.84 -3.84
C ARG A 54 13.98 -0.17 -4.98
N GLY A 55 15.16 -0.73 -5.29
CA GLY A 55 15.29 -1.70 -6.37
C GLY A 55 14.46 -2.95 -6.15
N ALA A 56 14.53 -3.52 -4.95
CA ALA A 56 13.73 -4.69 -4.58
C ALA A 56 12.23 -4.38 -4.58
N PHE A 57 11.86 -3.19 -4.08
CA PHE A 57 10.47 -2.74 -4.08
C PHE A 57 9.93 -2.62 -5.52
N GLY A 58 10.69 -1.97 -6.39
CA GLY A 58 10.33 -1.80 -7.80
C GLY A 58 10.21 -3.13 -8.55
N ALA A 59 11.12 -4.06 -8.29
CA ALA A 59 11.06 -5.40 -8.89
C ALA A 59 9.81 -6.17 -8.43
N TRP A 60 9.45 -6.05 -7.17
CA TRP A 60 8.22 -6.66 -6.64
C TRP A 60 6.97 -6.05 -7.29
N LEU A 61 6.90 -4.73 -7.39
CA LEU A 61 5.77 -4.06 -8.06
C LEU A 61 5.64 -4.48 -9.52
N GLY A 62 6.76 -4.56 -10.24
CA GLY A 62 6.79 -4.97 -11.64
C GLY A 62 6.29 -6.39 -11.86
N GLY A 63 6.50 -7.28 -10.90
CA GLY A 63 5.95 -8.63 -10.92
C GLY A 63 4.51 -8.72 -10.47
N TYR A 64 4.12 -7.90 -9.48
CA TYR A 64 2.78 -7.91 -8.90
C TYR A 64 1.74 -7.22 -9.80
N SER A 65 2.08 -6.06 -10.31
CA SER A 65 1.15 -5.26 -11.12
C SER A 65 1.92 -4.45 -12.16
N PRO A 66 2.44 -5.09 -13.23
CA PRO A 66 3.31 -4.43 -14.21
C PRO A 66 2.65 -3.27 -14.95
N ALA A 67 1.33 -3.32 -15.14
CA ALA A 67 0.56 -2.24 -15.77
C ALA A 67 0.10 -1.17 -14.79
N GLY A 68 0.46 -1.30 -13.51
CA GLY A 68 -0.07 -0.47 -12.44
C GLY A 68 -1.44 -0.94 -11.97
N ALA A 69 -1.92 -0.35 -10.90
CA ALA A 69 -3.20 -0.68 -10.29
C ALA A 69 -3.99 0.61 -10.04
N GLU A 70 -5.28 0.62 -10.36
CA GLU A 70 -6.15 1.68 -9.86
C GLU A 70 -6.08 1.65 -8.34
N THR A 71 -5.75 2.78 -7.73
CA THR A 71 -5.58 2.87 -6.28
C THR A 71 -6.33 4.08 -5.78
N THR A 72 -7.27 3.86 -4.87
CA THR A 72 -8.02 4.90 -4.20
C THR A 72 -7.55 4.99 -2.76
N VAL A 73 -7.21 6.19 -2.31
CA VAL A 73 -6.91 6.46 -0.91
C VAL A 73 -8.24 6.62 -0.18
N ALA A 74 -8.60 5.61 0.61
CA ALA A 74 -9.87 5.63 1.33
C ALA A 74 -9.78 6.46 2.61
N ARG A 75 -8.62 6.42 3.29
CA ARG A 75 -8.45 7.10 4.56
C ARG A 75 -6.97 7.21 4.91
N THR A 76 -6.56 8.36 5.49
CA THR A 76 -5.21 8.57 6.00
C THR A 76 -5.26 9.21 7.38
N ILE A 77 -4.48 8.67 8.30
CA ILE A 77 -4.45 9.13 9.70
C ILE A 77 -2.99 9.35 10.10
N PRO A 78 -2.58 10.56 10.50
CA PRO A 78 -1.24 10.80 11.03
C PRO A 78 -0.96 10.00 12.29
N THR A 79 0.30 9.56 12.45
CA THR A 79 0.81 8.91 13.66
C THR A 79 2.03 9.68 14.17
N VAL A 80 2.58 9.27 15.29
CA VAL A 80 3.77 9.93 15.87
C VAL A 80 5.04 9.73 15.05
N THR A 81 5.09 8.75 14.15
CA THR A 81 6.25 8.47 13.29
C THR A 81 5.97 8.56 11.80
N GLY A 82 4.73 8.87 11.42
CA GLY A 82 4.35 8.95 10.01
C GLY A 82 2.84 8.97 9.83
N PHE A 83 2.28 7.93 9.21
CA PHE A 83 0.84 7.85 8.98
C PHE A 83 0.40 6.42 8.71
N VAL A 84 -0.89 6.18 8.90
CA VAL A 84 -1.58 4.97 8.44
C VAL A 84 -2.49 5.38 7.28
N THR A 85 -2.48 4.61 6.22
CA THR A 85 -3.37 4.84 5.08
C THR A 85 -4.05 3.55 4.64
N GLU A 86 -5.28 3.67 4.17
CA GLU A 86 -6.05 2.56 3.61
C GLU A 86 -6.21 2.77 2.12
N PHE A 87 -5.80 1.78 1.32
CA PHE A 87 -5.93 1.79 -0.13
C PHE A 87 -6.96 0.76 -0.57
N ILE A 88 -7.76 1.14 -1.56
CA ILE A 88 -8.62 0.22 -2.31
C ILE A 88 -8.00 0.10 -3.69
N GLY A 89 -7.66 -1.14 -4.08
CA GLY A 89 -6.95 -1.42 -5.32
C GLY A 89 -7.76 -2.26 -6.31
N ARG A 90 -7.46 -2.05 -7.60
CA ARG A 90 -7.98 -2.87 -8.68
C ARG A 90 -6.92 -2.99 -9.77
N HIS A 91 -6.63 -4.21 -10.18
CA HIS A 91 -5.70 -4.48 -11.27
C HIS A 91 -6.11 -5.72 -12.05
N GLU A 92 -5.53 -5.90 -13.22
CA GLU A 92 -5.72 -7.08 -14.03
C GLU A 92 -4.49 -7.99 -13.95
N GLN A 93 -4.73 -9.28 -13.83
CA GLN A 93 -3.70 -10.29 -13.88
C GLN A 93 -4.23 -11.47 -14.69
N ASP A 94 -3.52 -11.83 -15.77
CA ASP A 94 -3.90 -12.93 -16.67
C ASP A 94 -5.33 -12.77 -17.22
N GLY A 95 -5.73 -11.55 -17.53
CA GLY A 95 -7.05 -11.24 -18.06
C GLY A 95 -8.18 -11.19 -17.03
N GLU A 96 -7.86 -11.40 -15.76
CA GLU A 96 -8.82 -11.36 -14.66
C GLU A 96 -8.72 -10.06 -13.87
N GLU A 97 -9.84 -9.43 -13.59
CA GLU A 97 -9.92 -8.26 -12.72
C GLU A 97 -9.91 -8.68 -11.26
N LEU A 98 -8.89 -8.21 -10.53
CA LEU A 98 -8.69 -8.47 -9.11
C LEU A 98 -8.86 -7.18 -8.31
N THR A 99 -9.47 -7.29 -7.14
CA THR A 99 -9.60 -6.17 -6.21
C THR A 99 -9.01 -6.53 -4.86
N ASP A 100 -8.50 -5.53 -4.17
CA ASP A 100 -7.95 -5.71 -2.83
C ASP A 100 -8.14 -4.47 -1.96
N ARG A 101 -7.91 -4.64 -0.67
CA ARG A 101 -7.77 -3.55 0.29
C ARG A 101 -6.46 -3.72 1.05
N LYS A 102 -5.77 -2.62 1.28
CA LYS A 102 -4.52 -2.61 2.03
C LYS A 102 -4.59 -1.59 3.14
N ILE A 103 -4.06 -1.95 4.29
CA ILE A 103 -3.69 -0.98 5.32
C ILE A 103 -2.17 -0.91 5.33
N LEU A 104 -1.64 0.30 5.20
CA LEU A 104 -0.22 0.57 5.17
C LEU A 104 0.14 1.43 6.37
N LEU A 105 1.00 0.89 7.22
CA LEU A 105 1.62 1.65 8.30
C LEU A 105 2.94 2.20 7.78
N CYS A 106 3.02 3.53 7.66
CA CYS A 106 4.15 4.21 7.05
C CYS A 106 4.91 5.00 8.10
N GLU A 107 6.22 4.78 8.16
CA GLU A 107 7.11 5.54 9.02
C GLU A 107 8.02 6.41 8.15
N VAL A 108 8.13 7.69 8.52
CA VAL A 108 8.77 8.73 7.72
C VAL A 108 10.12 9.11 8.30
N ARG A 109 11.10 9.28 7.41
CA ARG A 109 12.40 9.85 7.74
C ARG A 109 12.66 11.03 6.81
N GLY A 110 12.77 12.23 7.38
CA GLY A 110 12.75 13.45 6.58
C GLY A 110 11.40 13.63 5.89
N ALA A 111 11.41 13.84 4.59
CA ALA A 111 10.19 13.99 3.78
C ALA A 111 9.84 12.72 2.99
N ARG A 112 10.39 11.56 3.36
CA ARG A 112 10.24 10.30 2.63
C ARG A 112 9.84 9.15 3.55
N ILE A 113 9.17 8.17 2.97
CA ILE A 113 8.76 6.97 3.68
C ILE A 113 9.97 6.02 3.76
N ALA A 114 10.35 5.64 4.98
CA ALA A 114 11.48 4.76 5.24
C ALA A 114 11.08 3.33 5.56
N ASN A 115 9.93 3.13 6.21
CA ASN A 115 9.41 1.81 6.54
C ASN A 115 7.94 1.72 6.16
N LEU A 116 7.56 0.57 5.63
CA LEU A 116 6.19 0.22 5.26
C LEU A 116 5.86 -1.13 5.87
N THR A 117 4.78 -1.19 6.63
CA THR A 117 4.14 -2.46 7.00
C THR A 117 2.80 -2.52 6.27
N VAL A 118 2.57 -3.56 5.49
CA VAL A 118 1.38 -3.66 4.64
C VAL A 118 0.60 -4.91 5.00
N TYR A 119 -0.67 -4.73 5.37
CA TYR A 119 -1.63 -5.81 5.52
C TYR A 119 -2.62 -5.75 4.37
N CYS A 120 -2.72 -6.84 3.63
CA CYS A 120 -3.55 -6.93 2.43
C CYS A 120 -4.68 -7.96 2.62
N SER A 121 -5.87 -7.63 2.14
CA SER A 121 -7.01 -8.55 2.15
C SER A 121 -6.82 -9.76 1.21
N GLY A 122 -5.78 -9.72 0.35
CA GLY A 122 -5.64 -10.63 -0.76
C GLY A 122 -6.41 -10.16 -1.99
N ASP A 123 -6.08 -10.74 -3.12
CA ASP A 123 -6.71 -10.40 -4.40
C ASP A 123 -8.03 -11.16 -4.55
N TRP A 124 -9.13 -10.41 -4.59
CA TRP A 124 -10.45 -10.98 -4.75
C TRP A 124 -10.82 -11.08 -6.21
N THR A 125 -11.16 -12.29 -6.63
CA THR A 125 -11.67 -12.57 -7.97
C THR A 125 -13.11 -12.10 -8.14
N ALA A 126 -13.57 -12.00 -9.38
CA ALA A 126 -14.98 -11.69 -9.66
C ALA A 126 -15.91 -12.73 -9.03
N GLU A 127 -15.53 -14.01 -9.07
CA GLU A 127 -16.28 -15.10 -8.44
C GLU A 127 -16.40 -14.92 -6.93
N LEU A 128 -15.30 -14.59 -6.26
CA LEU A 128 -15.31 -14.34 -4.82
C LEU A 128 -16.16 -13.11 -4.47
N ARG A 129 -16.05 -12.03 -5.25
CA ARG A 129 -16.89 -10.84 -5.04
C ARG A 129 -18.37 -11.15 -5.17
N ALA A 130 -18.74 -11.95 -6.18
CA ALA A 130 -20.13 -12.35 -6.39
C ALA A 130 -20.66 -13.23 -5.27
N ARG A 131 -19.85 -14.19 -4.79
CA ARG A 131 -20.18 -15.02 -3.64
C ARG A 131 -20.37 -14.19 -2.37
N HIS A 132 -19.44 -13.27 -2.12
CA HIS A 132 -19.50 -12.37 -0.97
C HIS A 132 -20.78 -11.53 -1.00
N ALA A 133 -21.15 -10.99 -2.17
CA ALA A 133 -22.37 -10.20 -2.30
C ALA A 133 -23.64 -10.98 -1.97
N ARG A 134 -23.64 -12.31 -2.21
CA ARG A 134 -24.78 -13.17 -1.89
C ARG A 134 -24.81 -13.61 -0.42
N GLU A 135 -23.65 -13.84 0.17
CA GLU A 135 -23.55 -14.49 1.48
C GLU A 135 -23.29 -13.55 2.64
N ALA A 136 -22.60 -12.45 2.40
CA ALA A 136 -22.23 -11.51 3.44
C ALA A 136 -23.25 -10.39 3.57
N ARG A 137 -23.55 -10.00 4.81
CA ARG A 137 -24.37 -8.84 5.10
C ARG A 137 -23.49 -7.65 5.47
N ILE A 138 -23.35 -6.71 4.54
CA ILE A 138 -22.58 -5.48 4.77
C ILE A 138 -23.55 -4.43 5.34
N LEU A 139 -23.22 -3.86 6.47
CA LEU A 139 -24.04 -2.85 7.15
C LEU A 139 -23.70 -1.43 6.75
N ARG A 140 -22.46 -1.21 6.29
CA ARG A 140 -21.95 0.09 5.81
C ARG A 140 -21.08 -0.13 4.59
N PRO A 141 -21.26 0.68 3.55
CA PRO A 141 -20.43 0.60 2.35
C PRO A 141 -18.97 0.92 2.63
#